data_2e0025ce889511427ac522c4f4ebc6a9
#
_entry.id   2e0025ce889511427ac522c4f4ebc6a9
#
_cell.length_a   1.000
_cell.length_b   1.000
_cell.length_c   1.000
_cell.angle_alpha   90.00
_cell.angle_beta   90.00
_cell.angle_gamma   90.00
#
_symmetry.space_group_name_H-M   'P 1'
#
loop_
_entity.id
_entity.type
_entity.pdbx_description
1 polymer ?
#
loop_
_entity_poly.entity_id
_entity_poly.type
_entity_poly.pdbx_seq_one_letter_code
_entity_poly.pdbx_strand_id
1 'polypeptide(L)' 'MNLSEIRKQYPDYDDLSDDQLARGFHQKFYTDMPWNDFKKKI' A
#
# COMPACT_ATOMS: atom_id res chain seq x y z
N MET A 1 0.17 -2.38 10.09
CA MET A 1 -0.07 -2.74 8.68
C MET A 1 1.25 -2.84 7.95
N ASN A 2 1.38 -3.82 7.09
CA ASN A 2 2.59 -3.96 6.27
C ASN A 2 2.20 -4.48 4.89
N LEU A 3 3.19 -4.47 3.98
CA LEU A 3 2.93 -4.86 2.60
C LEU A 3 2.55 -6.33 2.46
N SER A 4 3.09 -7.20 3.31
CA SER A 4 2.72 -8.62 3.27
C SER A 4 1.24 -8.82 3.54
N GLU A 5 0.71 -8.09 4.49
CA GLU A 5 -0.72 -8.17 4.81
C GLU A 5 -1.57 -7.63 3.66
N ILE A 6 -1.13 -6.54 3.05
CA ILE A 6 -1.84 -5.97 1.91
C ILE A 6 -1.88 -6.98 0.77
N ARG A 7 -0.75 -7.64 0.48
CA ARG A 7 -0.69 -8.63 -0.60
C ARG A 7 -1.60 -9.81 -0.34
N LYS A 8 -1.75 -10.22 0.91
CA LYS A 8 -2.65 -11.31 1.25
C LYS A 8 -4.11 -10.96 1.03
N GLN A 9 -4.48 -9.72 1.37
CA GLN A 9 -5.86 -9.27 1.23
C GLN A 9 -6.21 -8.96 -0.21
N TYR A 10 -5.24 -8.59 -1.02
CA TYR A 10 -5.44 -8.15 -2.40
C TYR A 10 -4.52 -8.93 -3.34
N PRO A 11 -4.78 -10.22 -3.54
CA PRO A 11 -3.90 -11.05 -4.37
C PRO A 11 -3.81 -10.60 -5.82
N ASP A 12 -4.77 -9.80 -6.29
CA ASP A 12 -4.74 -9.26 -7.65
C ASP A 12 -3.56 -8.32 -7.88
N TYR A 13 -2.98 -7.80 -6.80
CA TYR A 13 -1.85 -6.88 -6.87
C TYR A 13 -0.51 -7.57 -6.68
N ASP A 14 -0.49 -8.88 -6.78
CA ASP A 14 0.69 -9.68 -6.46
C ASP A 14 1.86 -9.42 -7.40
N ASP A 15 1.57 -8.98 -8.62
CA ASP A 15 2.59 -8.69 -9.63
C ASP A 15 3.17 -7.27 -9.52
N LEU A 16 2.68 -6.45 -8.60
CA LEU A 16 3.19 -5.10 -8.41
C LEU A 16 4.40 -5.11 -7.49
N SER A 17 5.35 -4.21 -7.76
CA SER A 17 6.46 -4.00 -6.84
C SER A 17 5.94 -3.40 -5.53
N ASP A 18 6.78 -3.45 -4.48
CA ASP A 18 6.40 -2.90 -3.19
C ASP A 18 6.03 -1.43 -3.29
N ASP A 19 6.82 -0.66 -4.05
CA ASP A 19 6.56 0.76 -4.20
C ASP A 19 5.25 1.02 -4.92
N GLN A 20 5.01 0.29 -6.00
CA GLN A 20 3.77 0.45 -6.76
C GLN A 20 2.56 0.05 -5.93
N LEU A 21 2.68 -1.02 -5.18
CA LEU A 21 1.59 -1.49 -4.32
C LEU A 21 1.28 -0.46 -3.24
N ALA A 22 2.31 0.06 -2.58
CA ALA A 22 2.12 1.03 -1.51
C ALA A 22 1.48 2.30 -2.02
N ARG A 23 1.95 2.80 -3.16
CA ARG A 23 1.41 4.04 -3.74
C ARG A 23 -0.03 3.87 -4.18
N GLY A 24 -0.33 2.75 -4.81
CA GLY A 24 -1.69 2.46 -5.24
C GLY A 24 -2.65 2.33 -4.06
N PHE A 25 -2.21 1.65 -3.02
CA PHE A 25 -3.02 1.48 -1.83
C PHE A 25 -3.26 2.82 -1.12
N HIS A 26 -2.22 3.63 -1.03
CA HIS A 26 -2.34 4.96 -0.44
C HIS A 26 -3.35 5.82 -1.22
N GLN A 27 -3.25 5.84 -2.53
CA GLN A 27 -4.13 6.63 -3.36
C GLN A 27 -5.58 6.17 -3.26
N LYS A 28 -5.79 4.89 -3.05
CA LYS A 28 -7.13 4.30 -3.04
C LYS A 28 -7.81 4.45 -1.68
N PHE A 29 -7.07 4.25 -0.60
CA PHE A 29 -7.68 4.14 0.73
C PHE A 29 -7.20 5.18 1.72
N TYR A 30 -6.07 5.83 1.49
CA TYR A 30 -5.46 6.73 2.44
C TYR A 30 -5.07 8.06 1.81
N THR A 31 -5.93 8.58 0.93
CA THR A 31 -5.65 9.85 0.25
C THR A 31 -5.55 11.02 1.21
N ASP A 32 -6.23 10.95 2.35
CA ASP A 32 -6.21 12.00 3.35
C ASP A 32 -4.89 12.06 4.12
N MET A 33 -4.13 10.97 4.10
CA MET A 33 -2.87 10.87 4.83
C MET A 33 -1.71 11.24 3.91
N PRO A 34 -0.79 12.11 4.36
CA PRO A 34 0.41 12.40 3.57
C PRO A 34 1.20 11.12 3.29
N TRP A 35 1.79 11.06 2.11
CA TRP A 35 2.56 9.90 1.71
C TRP A 35 3.66 9.54 2.71
N ASN A 36 4.35 10.56 3.24
CA ASN A 36 5.42 10.32 4.19
C ASN A 36 4.92 9.64 5.46
N ASP A 37 3.73 10.01 5.90
CA ASP A 37 3.14 9.38 7.09
C ASP A 37 2.69 7.95 6.77
N PHE A 38 2.12 7.75 5.61
CA PHE A 38 1.68 6.42 5.21
C PHE A 38 2.85 5.45 5.10
N LYS A 39 3.98 5.90 4.54
CA LYS A 39 5.17 5.07 4.41
C LYS A 39 5.65 4.53 5.75
N LYS A 40 5.46 5.30 6.80
CA LYS A 40 5.91 4.89 8.13
C LYS A 40 5.03 3.80 8.72
N LYS A 41 3.83 3.64 8.21
CA LYS A 41 2.88 2.65 8.74
C LYS A 41 2.96 1.31 8.05
N ILE A 42 3.62 1.24 6.92
CA ILE A 42 3.74 -0.01 6.17
C ILE A 42 5.12 -0.62 6.22
#